data_10b4922aebe3be27b92e3b156d621f7a
#
_entry.id   10b4922aebe3be27b92e3b156d621f7a
#
_cell.length_a   1.000
_cell.length_b   1.000
_cell.length_c   1.000
_cell.angle_alpha   90.00
_cell.angle_beta   90.00
_cell.angle_gamma   90.00
#
_symmetry.space_group_name_H-M   'P 1'
#
loop_
_entity.id
_entity.type
_entity.pdbx_description
1 polymer ?
#
loop_
_entity_poly.entity_id
_entity_poly.type
_entity_poly.pdbx_seq_one_letter_code
_entity_poly.pdbx_strand_id
1 'polypeptide(L)'
;ASLVVGTHTHVPTADAMILPGGTGYQTDAGMCGDYNSVIGMQKEEPMRRFITQMPGGRFEPAGGEATLSGVFVETDDRTGRATRIRMVRIGGRLEAAAP
;
A
#
# COMPACT_ATOMS: atom_id res chain seq x y z
N ALA A 1 14.47 5.91 14.20
CA ALA A 1 14.16 6.08 12.78
C ALA A 1 13.15 7.21 12.57
N SER A 2 13.22 7.90 11.42
CA SER A 2 12.25 8.93 11.07
C SER A 2 10.94 8.34 10.55
N LEU A 3 11.01 7.18 9.92
CA LEU A 3 9.86 6.51 9.34
C LEU A 3 10.01 5.00 9.42
N VAL A 4 8.92 4.33 9.76
CA VAL A 4 8.78 2.87 9.64
C VAL A 4 7.48 2.60 8.88
N VAL A 5 7.57 1.89 7.77
CA VAL A 5 6.42 1.58 6.92
C VAL A 5 6.55 0.16 6.38
N GLY A 6 5.44 -0.56 6.34
CA GLY A 6 5.38 -1.90 5.77
C GLY A 6 4.79 -1.91 4.37
N THR A 7 4.93 -3.04 3.68
CA THR A 7 4.42 -3.22 2.31
C THR A 7 3.93 -4.64 2.04
N HIS A 8 3.65 -5.39 3.10
CA HIS A 8 3.38 -6.83 2.99
C HIS A 8 1.97 -7.18 2.51
N THR A 9 0.97 -6.44 2.99
CA THR A 9 -0.43 -6.81 2.74
C THR A 9 -0.94 -6.42 1.38
N HIS A 10 -0.24 -5.57 0.65
CA HIS A 10 -0.63 -5.00 -0.65
C HIS A 10 -1.81 -4.03 -0.58
N VAL A 11 -2.33 -3.75 0.59
CA VAL A 11 -3.41 -2.76 0.76
C VAL A 11 -2.98 -1.67 1.74
N PRO A 12 -3.37 -0.41 1.51
CA PRO A 12 -2.98 0.66 2.43
C PRO A 12 -3.77 0.53 3.74
N THR A 13 -3.07 0.69 4.86
CA THR A 13 -3.70 0.71 6.16
C THR A 13 -3.99 2.15 6.59
N ALA A 14 -4.98 2.34 7.44
CA ALA A 14 -5.45 3.67 7.82
C ALA A 14 -4.79 4.20 9.10
N ASP A 15 -3.66 3.62 9.51
CA ASP A 15 -3.03 3.86 10.80
C ASP A 15 -1.82 4.79 10.75
N ALA A 16 -1.71 5.64 9.73
CA ALA A 16 -0.62 6.60 9.65
C ALA A 16 -0.58 7.49 10.91
N MET A 17 0.53 7.46 11.62
CA MET A 17 0.67 8.19 12.88
C MET A 17 2.13 8.51 13.18
N ILE A 18 2.35 9.45 14.08
CA ILE A 18 3.67 9.70 14.65
C ILE A 18 3.71 9.08 16.04
N LEU A 19 4.63 8.13 16.23
CA LEU A 19 4.81 7.46 17.51
C LEU A 19 5.40 8.41 18.55
N PRO A 20 5.25 8.12 19.87
CA PRO A 20 5.74 9.03 20.91
C PRO A 20 7.22 9.42 20.80
N GLY A 21 8.06 8.58 20.21
CA GLY A 21 9.47 8.88 20.00
C GLY A 21 9.78 9.76 18.80
N GLY A 22 8.77 10.19 18.02
CA GLY A 22 8.96 11.03 16.84
C GLY A 22 9.20 10.26 15.56
N THR A 23 8.87 8.97 15.51
CA THR A 23 8.93 8.14 14.30
C THR A 23 7.56 8.13 13.62
N GLY A 24 7.50 8.50 12.34
CA GLY A 24 6.32 8.29 11.52
C GLY A 24 6.11 6.80 11.30
N TYR A 25 4.87 6.34 11.35
CA TYR A 25 4.56 4.92 11.24
C TYR A 25 3.29 4.69 10.43
N GLN A 26 3.33 3.69 9.57
CA GLN A 26 2.14 3.14 8.91
C GLN A 26 2.38 1.64 8.69
N THR A 27 1.41 0.82 9.06
CA THR A 27 1.54 -0.64 8.95
C THR A 27 1.81 -1.07 7.51
N ASP A 28 1.09 -0.50 6.55
CA ASP A 28 1.31 -0.81 5.15
C ASP A 28 0.97 0.40 4.28
N ALA A 29 1.88 0.74 3.37
CA ALA A 29 1.68 1.86 2.43
C ALA A 29 0.69 1.50 1.32
N GLY A 30 0.43 0.22 1.11
CA GLY A 30 -0.34 -0.27 -0.02
C GLY A 30 0.53 -0.55 -1.23
N MET A 31 -0.05 -1.12 -2.25
CA MET A 31 0.66 -1.39 -3.49
C MET A 31 0.45 -0.26 -4.50
N CYS A 32 1.40 -0.10 -5.40
CA CYS A 32 1.20 0.66 -6.63
C CYS A 32 0.76 -0.33 -7.70
N GLY A 33 -0.50 -0.29 -8.08
CA GLY A 33 -1.03 -1.28 -9.02
C GLY A 33 -2.55 -1.21 -9.13
N ASP A 34 -3.11 -2.22 -9.80
CA ASP A 34 -4.54 -2.33 -10.03
C ASP A 34 -5.23 -2.97 -8.84
N TYR A 35 -6.04 -2.19 -8.12
CA TYR A 35 -6.81 -2.68 -6.98
C TYR A 35 -8.08 -3.44 -7.37
N ASN A 36 -8.47 -3.42 -8.65
CA ASN A 36 -9.49 -4.32 -9.19
C ASN A 36 -8.86 -5.68 -9.51
N SER A 37 -8.28 -6.31 -8.49
CA SER A 37 -7.48 -7.52 -8.62
C SER A 37 -7.43 -8.25 -7.29
N VAL A 38 -6.81 -9.43 -7.28
CA VAL A 38 -6.47 -10.12 -6.03
C VAL A 38 -5.03 -9.78 -5.70
N ILE A 39 -4.82 -8.88 -4.73
CA ILE A 39 -3.51 -8.39 -4.26
C ILE A 39 -2.55 -8.01 -5.40
N GLY A 40 -3.06 -7.33 -6.43
CA GLY A 40 -2.27 -6.87 -7.58
C GLY A 40 -2.08 -7.86 -8.70
N MET A 41 -2.58 -9.10 -8.55
CA MET A 41 -2.54 -10.12 -9.59
C MET A 41 -3.87 -10.19 -10.32
N GLN A 42 -3.87 -10.63 -11.58
CA GLN A 42 -5.11 -10.87 -12.30
C GLN A 42 -5.98 -11.84 -11.49
N LYS A 43 -7.26 -11.48 -11.31
CA LYS A 43 -8.15 -12.22 -10.41
C LYS A 43 -8.62 -13.57 -10.95
N GLU A 44 -8.52 -13.79 -12.26
CA GLU A 44 -8.99 -15.00 -12.89
C GLU A 44 -8.27 -16.24 -12.38
N GLU A 45 -6.95 -16.22 -12.33
CA GLU A 45 -6.17 -17.38 -11.89
C GLU A 45 -6.29 -17.67 -10.39
N PRO A 46 -6.15 -16.69 -9.49
CA PRO A 46 -6.38 -16.93 -8.07
C PRO A 46 -7.77 -17.44 -7.76
N MET A 47 -8.80 -16.90 -8.41
CA MET A 47 -10.18 -17.34 -8.21
C MET A 47 -10.39 -18.74 -8.75
N ARG A 48 -9.80 -19.08 -9.89
CA ARG A 48 -9.86 -20.42 -10.45
C ARG A 48 -9.26 -21.45 -9.50
N ARG A 49 -8.08 -21.18 -8.95
CA ARG A 49 -7.44 -22.07 -7.96
C ARG A 49 -8.30 -22.28 -6.73
N PHE A 50 -8.94 -21.23 -6.25
CA PHE A 50 -9.83 -21.31 -5.10
C PHE A 50 -11.07 -22.19 -5.39
N ILE A 51 -11.69 -21.99 -6.55
CA ILE A 51 -12.93 -22.69 -6.92
C ILE A 51 -12.67 -24.16 -7.26
N THR A 52 -11.62 -24.44 -8.03
CA THR A 52 -11.35 -25.79 -8.53
C THR A 52 -10.46 -26.62 -7.60
N GLN A 53 -9.77 -25.98 -6.66
CA GLN A 53 -8.78 -26.61 -5.77
C GLN A 53 -7.67 -27.31 -6.54
N MET A 54 -7.37 -26.84 -7.75
CA MET A 54 -6.33 -27.41 -8.61
C MET A 54 -5.27 -26.36 -8.93
N PRO A 55 -3.98 -26.76 -9.06
CA PRO A 55 -2.95 -25.84 -9.52
C PRO A 55 -3.30 -25.32 -10.92
N GLY A 56 -3.27 -24.02 -11.09
CA GLY A 56 -3.46 -23.39 -12.38
C GLY A 56 -2.14 -22.94 -13.00
N GLY A 57 -2.21 -21.99 -13.91
CA GLY A 57 -1.05 -21.37 -14.50
C GLY A 57 -0.34 -20.41 -13.52
N ARG A 58 0.55 -19.60 -14.05
CA ARG A 58 1.24 -18.58 -13.27
C ARG A 58 0.29 -17.47 -12.85
N PHE A 59 0.53 -16.91 -11.67
CA PHE A 59 -0.03 -15.60 -11.33
C PHE A 59 0.57 -14.52 -12.24
N GLU A 60 -0.25 -13.64 -12.74
CA GLU A 60 0.18 -12.53 -13.58
C GLU A 60 -0.17 -11.21 -12.92
N PRO A 61 0.69 -10.17 -13.03
CA PRO A 61 0.33 -8.84 -12.55
C PRO A 61 -0.94 -8.34 -13.25
N ALA A 62 -1.80 -7.67 -12.51
CA ALA A 62 -2.98 -7.04 -13.08
C ALA A 62 -2.55 -5.89 -14.00
N GLY A 63 -3.23 -5.73 -15.14
CA GLY A 63 -2.91 -4.73 -16.15
C GLY A 63 -3.92 -3.61 -16.28
N GLY A 64 -4.87 -3.49 -15.33
CA GLY A 64 -5.89 -2.45 -15.36
C GLY A 64 -5.39 -1.09 -14.86
N GLU A 65 -6.33 -0.21 -14.51
CA GLU A 65 -6.01 1.12 -14.02
C GLU A 65 -5.26 1.05 -12.69
N ALA A 66 -4.06 1.62 -12.64
CA ALA A 66 -3.20 1.53 -11.47
C ALA A 66 -3.48 2.65 -10.46
N THR A 67 -3.35 2.31 -9.18
CA THR A 67 -3.31 3.26 -8.07
C THR A 67 -1.87 3.44 -7.62
N LEU A 68 -1.43 4.69 -7.46
CA LEU A 68 -0.18 5.01 -6.80
C LEU A 68 -0.45 5.10 -5.29
N SER A 69 0.25 4.27 -4.51
CA SER A 69 0.14 4.28 -3.05
C SER A 69 1.49 4.60 -2.42
N GLY A 70 1.48 5.38 -1.36
CA GLY A 70 2.70 5.75 -0.67
C GLY A 70 2.44 6.45 0.65
N VAL A 71 3.51 6.98 1.21
CA VAL A 71 3.48 7.71 2.47
C VAL A 71 4.26 9.02 2.30
N PHE A 72 3.64 10.12 2.73
CA PHE A 72 4.31 11.42 2.83
C PHE A 72 4.74 11.62 4.27
N VAL A 73 6.00 12.02 4.49
CA VAL A 73 6.51 12.33 5.82
C VAL A 73 7.36 13.60 5.76
N GLU A 74 7.11 14.51 6.71
CA GLU A 74 7.98 15.66 6.96
C GLU A 74 8.80 15.40 8.22
N THR A 75 10.07 15.71 8.17
CA THR A 75 10.97 15.52 9.30
C THR A 75 11.65 16.85 9.68
N ASP A 76 12.02 16.97 10.95
CA ASP A 76 12.84 18.08 11.42
C ASP A 76 14.30 17.78 11.11
N ASP A 77 14.98 18.67 10.37
CA ASP A 77 16.36 18.47 9.94
C ASP A 77 17.36 18.40 11.11
N ARG A 78 16.99 18.97 12.24
CA ARG A 78 17.87 19.03 13.41
C ARG A 78 17.79 17.77 14.27
N THR A 79 16.61 17.15 14.35
CA THR A 79 16.37 16.00 15.23
C THR A 79 16.16 14.70 14.48
N GLY A 80 15.81 14.77 13.19
CA GLY A 80 15.41 13.61 12.39
C GLY A 80 14.03 13.07 12.76
N ARG A 81 13.31 13.72 13.65
CA ARG A 81 11.97 13.26 14.07
C ARG A 81 10.92 13.65 13.05
N ALA A 82 9.94 12.77 12.86
CA ALA A 82 8.81 13.07 12.01
C ALA A 82 7.90 14.10 12.69
N THR A 83 7.49 15.11 11.90
CA THR A 83 6.58 16.16 12.37
C THR A 83 5.21 16.03 11.72
N ARG A 84 5.12 15.34 10.58
CA ARG A 84 3.86 15.14 9.86
C ARG A 84 3.95 13.86 9.05
N ILE A 85 2.86 13.09 9.03
CA ILE A 85 2.73 11.89 8.18
C ILE A 85 1.34 11.87 7.55
N ARG A 86 1.26 11.53 6.26
CA ARG A 86 -0.01 11.41 5.53
C ARG A 86 0.09 10.27 4.54
N MET A 87 -1.03 9.57 4.36
CA MET A 87 -1.16 8.56 3.30
C MET A 87 -1.27 9.26 1.95
N VAL A 88 -0.75 8.60 0.91
CA VAL A 88 -0.86 9.08 -0.47
C VAL A 88 -1.51 7.98 -1.31
N ARG A 89 -2.61 8.30 -1.98
CA ARG A 89 -3.27 7.42 -2.96
C ARG A 89 -3.74 8.27 -4.13
N ILE A 90 -3.32 7.90 -5.33
CA ILE A 90 -3.66 8.65 -6.55
C ILE A 90 -4.05 7.67 -7.63
N GLY A 91 -5.19 7.92 -8.27
CA GLY A 91 -5.69 7.14 -9.41
C GLY A 91 -6.34 5.81 -9.02
N GLY A 92 -6.83 5.11 -10.02
CA GLY A 92 -7.40 3.78 -9.86
C GLY A 92 -8.71 3.74 -9.09
N ARG A 93 -8.93 2.63 -8.39
CA ARG A 93 -10.20 2.31 -7.72
C ARG A 93 -10.34 2.87 -6.31
N LEU A 94 -9.24 3.13 -5.64
CA LEU A 94 -9.29 3.61 -4.27
C LEU A 94 -9.52 5.11 -4.23
N GLU A 95 -10.16 5.58 -3.15
CA GLU A 95 -10.34 7.01 -2.92
C GLU A 95 -8.99 7.72 -2.83
N ALA A 96 -8.87 8.86 -3.51
CA ALA A 96 -7.64 9.64 -3.52
C ALA A 96 -7.34 10.19 -2.12
N ALA A 97 -6.06 10.22 -1.77
CA ALA A 97 -5.56 10.83 -0.55
C ALA A 97 -4.22 11.50 -0.82
N ALA A 98 -4.01 12.68 -0.23
CA ALA A 98 -2.77 13.45 -0.42
C ALA A 98 -2.51 14.31 0.81
N PRO A 99 -1.27 14.82 0.95
CA PRO A 99 -0.94 15.71 2.07
C PRO A 99 -1.77 16.96 2.11
#